data_f6a16227c5ebd02ae21b5c556281ff24
#
_entry.id   f6a16227c5ebd02ae21b5c556281ff24
#
_cell.length_a   1.000
_cell.length_b   1.000
_cell.length_c   1.000
_cell.angle_alpha   90.00
_cell.angle_beta   90.00
_cell.angle_gamma   90.00
#
_symmetry.space_group_name_H-M   'P 1'
#
loop_
_entity.id
_entity.type
_entity.pdbx_description
1 polymer ?
#
loop_
_entity_poly.entity_id
_entity_poly.type
_entity_poly.pdbx_seq_one_letter_code
_entity_poly.pdbx_strand_id
1 'polypeptide(L)'
;MLRYSVVFTITNDLEADDFCDPNDKYIVNVQCAITAEDPSKPNEEIEIGSMSFGIVQVGRAIKNRERLFDVFDAESGDYEYAYETLFDIDKRGEFKKDIQKRFGIKSGNVFILNASHMPPEHHEAELATISSFLDTFSNESGLMILTEKRTRGKSPPQIARWGKLGFEVISKDGLVEGYVMYGLSVKNRKRIFTETSAAPSVFDKD
;
A
#
# COMPACT_ATOMS: atom_id res chain seq x y z
N MET A 1 14.06 16.50 18.09
CA MET A 1 13.22 15.96 16.99
C MET A 1 13.59 14.49 16.86
N LEU A 2 12.62 13.58 16.92
CA LEU A 2 12.87 12.14 16.80
C LEU A 2 13.39 11.83 15.39
N ARG A 3 14.33 10.90 15.29
CA ARG A 3 14.72 10.30 14.02
C ARG A 3 13.96 9.00 13.84
N TYR A 4 13.43 8.77 12.64
CA TYR A 4 12.71 7.56 12.32
C TYR A 4 13.53 6.69 11.38
N SER A 5 13.57 5.40 11.68
CA SER A 5 14.13 4.36 10.82
C SER A 5 13.01 3.42 10.38
N VAL A 6 13.10 2.96 9.15
CA VAL A 6 12.08 2.09 8.54
C VAL A 6 12.78 0.88 7.94
N VAL A 7 12.34 -0.31 8.34
CA VAL A 7 12.85 -1.58 7.81
C VAL A 7 11.71 -2.29 7.08
N PHE A 8 11.90 -2.54 5.79
CA PHE A 8 10.97 -3.32 4.98
C PHE A 8 11.47 -4.77 4.88
N THR A 9 10.59 -5.72 5.19
CA THR A 9 10.82 -7.14 5.05
C THR A 9 9.84 -7.70 4.04
N ILE A 10 10.33 -8.33 2.97
CA ILE A 10 9.49 -9.04 2.02
C ILE A 10 9.24 -10.41 2.60
N THR A 11 7.97 -10.73 2.84
CA THR A 11 7.54 -12.04 3.25
C THR A 11 6.90 -12.71 2.02
N ASN A 12 7.70 -13.47 1.29
CA ASN A 12 7.16 -14.40 0.32
C ASN A 12 7.15 -15.76 1.00
N ASP A 13 5.99 -16.39 1.10
CA ASP A 13 5.90 -17.80 1.41
C ASP A 13 6.42 -18.58 0.18
N LEU A 14 7.77 -18.67 0.12
CA LEU A 14 8.46 -19.44 -0.94
C LEU A 14 8.34 -20.95 -0.69
N GLU A 15 7.98 -21.36 0.49
CA GLU A 15 7.58 -22.73 0.80
C GLU A 15 6.09 -22.84 0.45
N ALA A 16 5.83 -23.14 -0.82
CA ALA A 16 4.50 -23.58 -1.22
C ALA A 16 4.20 -24.90 -0.49
N ASP A 17 3.62 -24.81 0.68
CA ASP A 17 2.82 -25.88 1.21
C ASP A 17 1.75 -26.20 0.17
N ASP A 18 1.42 -27.48 0.02
CA ASP A 18 0.41 -27.98 -0.96
C ASP A 18 -0.98 -27.33 -0.78
N PHE A 19 -1.13 -26.39 0.14
CA PHE A 19 -2.33 -25.64 0.48
C PHE A 19 -2.34 -24.16 0.04
N CYS A 20 -1.22 -23.62 -0.49
CA CYS A 20 -1.19 -22.24 -0.99
C CYS A 20 -1.93 -22.14 -2.31
N ASP A 21 -2.80 -21.12 -2.46
CA ASP A 21 -3.45 -20.84 -3.73
C ASP A 21 -2.35 -20.50 -4.77
N PRO A 22 -2.33 -21.16 -5.95
CA PRO A 22 -1.36 -20.89 -7.00
C PRO A 22 -1.36 -19.43 -7.48
N ASN A 23 -2.36 -18.63 -7.11
CA ASN A 23 -2.47 -17.22 -7.44
C ASN A 23 -1.71 -16.31 -6.46
N ASP A 24 -1.40 -16.77 -5.25
CA ASP A 24 -0.65 -15.99 -4.24
C ASP A 24 0.73 -15.55 -4.75
N LYS A 25 1.34 -16.29 -5.69
CA LYS A 25 2.61 -15.93 -6.32
C LYS A 25 2.62 -14.58 -7.07
N TYR A 26 1.46 -13.98 -7.28
CA TYR A 26 1.32 -12.65 -7.90
C TYR A 26 1.13 -11.54 -6.88
N ILE A 27 1.06 -11.88 -5.60
CA ILE A 27 0.97 -10.94 -4.50
C ILE A 27 2.28 -11.00 -3.72
N VAL A 28 2.90 -9.84 -3.52
CA VAL A 28 4.11 -9.71 -2.69
C VAL A 28 3.71 -9.01 -1.41
N ASN A 29 3.84 -9.70 -0.30
CA ASN A 29 3.58 -9.15 1.02
C ASN A 29 4.84 -8.49 1.59
N VAL A 30 4.70 -7.25 2.07
CA VAL A 30 5.78 -6.47 2.65
C VAL A 30 5.39 -6.04 4.05
N GLN A 31 6.15 -6.47 5.04
CA GLN A 31 6.04 -6.01 6.41
C GLN A 31 7.00 -4.85 6.64
N CYS A 32 6.61 -3.92 7.50
CA CYS A 32 7.41 -2.77 7.81
C CYS A 32 7.41 -2.54 9.32
N ALA A 33 8.60 -2.52 9.91
CA ALA A 33 8.83 -2.08 11.28
C ALA A 33 9.34 -0.63 11.27
N ILE A 34 8.83 0.19 12.18
CA ILE A 34 9.17 1.60 12.29
C ILE A 34 9.71 1.84 13.68
N THR A 35 10.93 2.33 13.75
CA THR A 35 11.60 2.67 15.01
C THR A 35 11.84 4.17 15.10
N ALA A 36 11.96 4.66 16.32
CA ALA A 36 12.34 6.04 16.61
C ALA A 36 13.57 6.05 17.53
N GLU A 37 14.51 6.92 17.24
CA GLU A 37 15.68 7.22 18.07
C GLU A 37 15.49 8.59 18.74
N ASP A 38 15.66 8.64 20.06
CA ASP A 38 15.77 9.90 20.78
C ASP A 38 17.20 10.44 20.65
N PRO A 39 17.44 11.61 20.02
CA PRO A 39 18.77 12.17 19.87
C PRO A 39 19.50 12.44 21.19
N SER A 40 18.76 12.51 22.31
CA SER A 40 19.36 12.66 23.66
C SER A 40 19.89 11.35 24.23
N LYS A 41 19.51 10.22 23.61
CA LYS A 41 19.90 8.87 24.00
C LYS A 41 20.33 8.06 22.76
N PRO A 42 21.44 8.41 22.14
CA PRO A 42 21.90 7.74 20.93
C PRO A 42 22.12 6.24 21.20
N ASN A 43 21.68 5.41 20.26
CA ASN A 43 21.66 3.94 20.29
C ASN A 43 20.51 3.29 21.10
N GLU A 44 19.51 4.04 21.53
CA GLU A 44 18.28 3.51 22.10
C GLU A 44 17.15 3.66 21.05
N GLU A 45 16.98 2.65 20.19
CA GLU A 45 15.85 2.59 19.23
C GLU A 45 14.63 1.96 19.90
N ILE A 46 13.49 2.61 19.75
CA ILE A 46 12.21 2.11 20.26
C ILE A 46 11.30 1.85 19.06
N GLU A 47 10.75 0.64 18.96
CA GLU A 47 9.71 0.35 17.98
C GLU A 47 8.46 1.18 18.33
N ILE A 48 8.01 1.99 17.37
CA ILE A 48 6.87 2.89 17.52
C ILE A 48 5.64 2.43 16.75
N GLY A 49 5.81 1.47 15.85
CA GLY A 49 4.70 0.91 15.10
C GLY A 49 5.12 0.04 13.95
N SER A 50 4.11 -0.50 13.27
CA SER A 50 4.30 -1.36 12.11
C SER A 50 3.23 -1.12 11.06
N MET A 51 3.58 -1.47 9.82
CA MET A 51 2.65 -1.42 8.69
C MET A 51 2.82 -2.67 7.83
N SER A 52 1.75 -3.05 7.12
CA SER A 52 1.82 -4.13 6.15
C SER A 52 1.22 -3.69 4.82
N PHE A 53 1.87 -4.13 3.74
CA PHE A 53 1.50 -3.78 2.38
C PHE A 53 1.42 -5.03 1.51
N GLY A 54 0.50 -5.01 0.55
CA GLY A 54 0.46 -5.97 -0.53
C GLY A 54 0.75 -5.32 -1.88
N ILE A 55 1.46 -6.03 -2.74
CA ILE A 55 1.75 -5.59 -4.11
C ILE A 55 1.17 -6.61 -5.07
N VAL A 56 0.06 -6.27 -5.72
CA VAL A 56 -0.51 -7.13 -6.76
C VAL A 56 0.18 -6.85 -8.08
N GLN A 57 0.89 -7.86 -8.60
CA GLN A 57 1.68 -7.80 -9.83
C GLN A 57 0.78 -8.01 -11.07
N VAL A 58 -0.12 -7.08 -11.34
CA VAL A 58 -1.14 -7.16 -12.41
C VAL A 58 -0.54 -7.51 -13.76
N GLY A 59 0.54 -6.83 -14.15
CA GLY A 59 1.18 -7.09 -15.44
C GLY A 59 1.76 -8.49 -15.56
N ARG A 60 2.30 -9.06 -14.46
CA ARG A 60 2.83 -10.42 -14.42
C ARG A 60 1.71 -11.46 -14.54
N ALA A 61 0.61 -11.27 -13.81
CA ALA A 61 -0.56 -12.14 -13.87
C ALA A 61 -1.15 -12.18 -15.30
N ILE A 62 -1.32 -11.03 -15.92
CA ILE A 62 -1.84 -10.93 -17.30
C ILE A 62 -0.91 -11.62 -18.30
N LYS A 63 0.41 -11.41 -18.20
CA LYS A 63 1.41 -12.06 -19.06
C LYS A 63 1.33 -13.58 -18.96
N ASN A 64 1.07 -14.09 -17.78
CA ASN A 64 0.92 -15.53 -17.52
C ASN A 64 -0.50 -16.05 -17.80
N ARG A 65 -1.39 -15.20 -18.33
CA ARG A 65 -2.78 -15.54 -18.70
C ARG A 65 -3.69 -15.88 -17.53
N GLU A 66 -3.32 -15.47 -16.33
CA GLU A 66 -4.18 -15.64 -15.15
C GLU A 66 -5.40 -14.70 -15.20
N ARG A 67 -6.47 -15.11 -14.55
CA ARG A 67 -7.63 -14.24 -14.33
C ARG A 67 -7.33 -13.35 -13.14
N LEU A 68 -7.41 -12.03 -13.35
CA LEU A 68 -7.10 -11.08 -12.26
C LEU A 68 -8.05 -11.22 -11.08
N PHE A 69 -9.32 -11.58 -11.32
CA PHE A 69 -10.26 -11.84 -10.24
C PHE A 69 -9.71 -12.92 -9.30
N ASP A 70 -9.28 -14.07 -9.85
CA ASP A 70 -8.77 -15.18 -9.06
C ASP A 70 -7.51 -14.79 -8.25
N VAL A 71 -6.66 -13.90 -8.81
CA VAL A 71 -5.48 -13.38 -8.11
C VAL A 71 -5.86 -12.51 -6.90
N PHE A 72 -6.88 -11.68 -7.05
CA PHE A 72 -7.33 -10.83 -5.95
C PHE A 72 -8.15 -11.60 -4.92
N ASP A 73 -8.98 -12.56 -5.35
CA ASP A 73 -9.81 -13.39 -4.48
C ASP A 73 -8.97 -14.34 -3.58
N ALA A 74 -7.79 -14.74 -4.06
CA ALA A 74 -6.90 -15.64 -3.34
C ALA A 74 -6.45 -15.10 -1.97
N GLU A 75 -6.29 -13.78 -1.81
CA GLU A 75 -5.76 -13.20 -0.57
C GLU A 75 -6.85 -12.93 0.48
N SER A 76 -7.88 -12.17 0.12
CA SER A 76 -8.96 -11.82 1.05
C SER A 76 -10.12 -11.09 0.36
N GLY A 77 -11.27 -11.00 1.04
CA GLY A 77 -12.42 -10.22 0.56
C GLY A 77 -12.14 -8.72 0.36
N ASP A 78 -11.16 -8.15 1.06
CA ASP A 78 -10.74 -6.76 0.83
C ASP A 78 -10.06 -6.58 -0.52
N TYR A 79 -9.32 -7.58 -0.98
CA TYR A 79 -8.69 -7.60 -2.30
C TYR A 79 -9.72 -7.83 -3.40
N GLU A 80 -10.68 -8.74 -3.20
CA GLU A 80 -11.82 -8.92 -4.13
C GLU A 80 -12.57 -7.61 -4.33
N TYR A 81 -12.88 -6.90 -3.24
CA TYR A 81 -13.52 -5.60 -3.29
C TYR A 81 -12.66 -4.56 -4.05
N ALA A 82 -11.35 -4.60 -3.87
CA ALA A 82 -10.43 -3.75 -4.63
C ALA A 82 -10.51 -4.05 -6.13
N TYR A 83 -10.52 -5.33 -6.52
CA TYR A 83 -10.68 -5.72 -7.91
C TYR A 83 -11.97 -5.19 -8.51
N GLU A 84 -13.11 -5.47 -7.87
CA GLU A 84 -14.42 -5.04 -8.35
C GLU A 84 -14.54 -3.51 -8.46
N THR A 85 -13.88 -2.78 -7.55
CA THR A 85 -13.91 -1.31 -7.56
C THR A 85 -13.04 -0.73 -8.67
N LEU A 86 -11.88 -1.31 -8.90
CA LEU A 86 -10.84 -0.70 -9.75
C LEU A 86 -10.88 -1.15 -11.20
N PHE A 87 -11.19 -2.43 -11.46
CA PHE A 87 -11.00 -3.02 -12.79
C PHE A 87 -12.28 -3.12 -13.60
N ASP A 88 -12.12 -3.01 -14.90
CA ASP A 88 -13.17 -3.32 -15.87
C ASP A 88 -13.15 -4.84 -16.15
N ILE A 89 -14.22 -5.54 -15.78
CA ILE A 89 -14.33 -7.00 -15.89
C ILE A 89 -14.13 -7.46 -17.34
N ASP A 90 -14.58 -6.66 -18.30
CA ASP A 90 -14.52 -6.97 -19.73
C ASP A 90 -13.14 -6.66 -20.35
N LYS A 91 -12.26 -5.96 -19.61
CA LYS A 91 -10.97 -5.51 -20.10
C LYS A 91 -9.83 -6.00 -19.23
N ARG A 92 -9.09 -6.91 -19.80
CA ARG A 92 -8.01 -7.60 -19.13
C ARG A 92 -6.95 -6.62 -18.59
N GLY A 93 -7.02 -6.35 -17.26
CA GLY A 93 -6.05 -5.54 -16.54
C GLY A 93 -6.11 -4.03 -16.78
N GLU A 94 -7.16 -3.54 -17.42
CA GLU A 94 -7.42 -2.11 -17.49
C GLU A 94 -8.27 -1.65 -16.31
N PHE A 95 -7.89 -0.54 -15.71
CA PHE A 95 -8.75 0.12 -14.73
C PHE A 95 -10.03 0.64 -15.38
N LYS A 96 -11.10 0.76 -14.62
CA LYS A 96 -12.36 1.40 -15.07
C LYS A 96 -12.08 2.81 -15.60
N LYS A 97 -12.89 3.27 -16.55
CA LYS A 97 -12.68 4.56 -17.23
C LYS A 97 -12.68 5.76 -16.29
N ASP A 98 -13.48 5.75 -15.25
CA ASP A 98 -13.51 6.80 -14.22
C ASP A 98 -12.22 6.81 -13.38
N ILE A 99 -11.69 5.63 -13.02
CA ILE A 99 -10.40 5.46 -12.35
C ILE A 99 -9.27 5.95 -13.27
N GLN A 100 -9.28 5.54 -14.55
CA GLN A 100 -8.29 6.01 -15.52
C GLN A 100 -8.27 7.53 -15.65
N LYS A 101 -9.45 8.15 -15.79
CA LYS A 101 -9.58 9.59 -15.92
C LYS A 101 -9.11 10.34 -14.68
N ARG A 102 -9.43 9.81 -13.51
CA ARG A 102 -9.16 10.44 -12.22
C ARG A 102 -7.69 10.39 -11.86
N PHE A 103 -7.08 9.23 -12.03
CA PHE A 103 -5.70 8.98 -11.61
C PHE A 103 -4.66 9.10 -12.73
N GLY A 104 -5.10 9.29 -13.97
CA GLY A 104 -4.21 9.43 -15.13
C GLY A 104 -3.45 8.16 -15.49
N ILE A 105 -3.98 6.98 -15.13
CA ILE A 105 -3.35 5.68 -15.36
C ILE A 105 -4.32 4.71 -16.03
N LYS A 106 -3.84 3.98 -17.02
CA LYS A 106 -4.66 3.00 -17.75
C LYS A 106 -4.60 1.61 -17.11
N SER A 107 -3.43 1.22 -16.68
CA SER A 107 -3.11 -0.07 -16.08
C SER A 107 -1.87 0.08 -15.19
N GLY A 108 -1.58 -0.90 -14.36
CA GLY A 108 -0.40 -0.92 -13.51
C GLY A 108 -0.59 -1.84 -12.31
N ASN A 109 0.44 -1.98 -11.51
CA ASN A 109 0.35 -2.73 -10.26
C ASN A 109 -0.57 -2.01 -9.27
N VAL A 110 -1.19 -2.79 -8.38
CA VAL A 110 -1.97 -2.26 -7.26
C VAL A 110 -1.17 -2.47 -5.99
N PHE A 111 -0.97 -1.39 -5.25
CA PHE A 111 -0.33 -1.39 -3.93
C PHE A 111 -1.41 -1.22 -2.89
N ILE A 112 -1.47 -2.09 -1.91
CA ILE A 112 -2.54 -2.11 -0.91
C ILE A 112 -1.93 -1.91 0.47
N LEU A 113 -2.41 -0.93 1.22
CA LEU A 113 -2.11 -0.82 2.65
C LEU A 113 -3.06 -1.75 3.40
N ASN A 114 -2.55 -2.91 3.84
CA ASN A 114 -3.33 -3.93 4.53
C ASN A 114 -3.60 -3.55 5.98
N ALA A 115 -2.57 -3.07 6.68
CA ALA A 115 -2.69 -2.63 8.07
C ALA A 115 -1.70 -1.52 8.39
N SER A 116 -2.08 -0.68 9.35
CA SER A 116 -1.21 0.32 9.98
C SER A 116 -1.48 0.34 11.47
N HIS A 117 -0.46 0.02 12.24
CA HIS A 117 -0.46 0.04 13.71
C HIS A 117 0.44 1.18 14.20
N MET A 118 0.09 2.42 13.81
CA MET A 118 0.81 3.63 14.17
C MET A 118 0.02 4.44 15.19
N PRO A 119 0.62 4.82 16.34
CA PRO A 119 0.01 5.76 17.26
C PRO A 119 -0.27 7.11 16.58
N PRO A 120 -1.35 7.81 16.95
CA PRO A 120 -1.74 9.07 16.32
C PRO A 120 -0.67 10.17 16.35
N GLU A 121 0.17 10.19 17.36
CA GLU A 121 1.29 11.12 17.52
C GLU A 121 2.41 10.91 16.50
N HIS A 122 2.46 9.74 15.86
CA HIS A 122 3.46 9.39 14.85
C HIS A 122 2.91 9.39 13.41
N HIS A 123 1.82 10.10 13.16
CA HIS A 123 1.21 10.17 11.83
C HIS A 123 2.13 10.65 10.72
N GLU A 124 3.08 11.52 11.03
CA GLU A 124 4.04 11.99 10.02
C GLU A 124 5.01 10.87 9.62
N ALA A 125 5.44 10.05 10.57
CA ALA A 125 6.25 8.87 10.29
C ALA A 125 5.49 7.85 9.44
N GLU A 126 4.19 7.65 9.70
CA GLU A 126 3.35 6.79 8.87
C GLU A 126 3.27 7.27 7.41
N LEU A 127 3.01 8.56 7.19
CA LEU A 127 2.96 9.12 5.85
C LEU A 127 4.32 9.03 5.13
N ALA A 128 5.42 9.27 5.87
CA ALA A 128 6.77 9.11 5.35
C ALA A 128 7.09 7.67 4.98
N THR A 129 6.63 6.71 5.79
CA THR A 129 6.77 5.27 5.52
C THR A 129 6.06 4.86 4.24
N ILE A 130 4.82 5.32 4.02
CA ILE A 130 4.10 5.08 2.76
C ILE A 130 4.86 5.67 1.56
N SER A 131 5.40 6.88 1.70
CA SER A 131 6.20 7.50 0.65
C SER A 131 7.45 6.68 0.34
N SER A 132 8.18 6.25 1.36
CA SER A 132 9.39 5.40 1.22
C SER A 132 9.08 4.03 0.62
N PHE A 133 7.97 3.42 1.02
CA PHE A 133 7.48 2.18 0.41
C PHE A 133 7.27 2.35 -1.09
N LEU A 134 6.56 3.39 -1.51
CA LEU A 134 6.32 3.65 -2.92
C LEU A 134 7.59 4.02 -3.67
N ASP A 135 8.54 4.72 -3.05
CA ASP A 135 9.85 5.00 -3.67
C ASP A 135 10.67 3.72 -3.88
N THR A 136 10.55 2.75 -2.98
CA THR A 136 11.32 1.50 -3.01
C THR A 136 10.71 0.48 -3.98
N PHE A 137 9.39 0.30 -3.93
CA PHE A 137 8.72 -0.83 -4.59
C PHE A 137 7.94 -0.45 -5.86
N SER A 138 7.75 0.83 -6.16
CA SER A 138 7.06 1.24 -7.37
C SER A 138 8.01 1.75 -8.45
N ASN A 139 7.68 1.43 -9.69
CA ASN A 139 8.35 1.97 -10.88
C ASN A 139 7.59 3.14 -11.51
N GLU A 140 7.00 4.00 -10.69
CA GLU A 140 6.17 5.14 -11.08
C GLU A 140 4.84 4.81 -11.78
N SER A 141 4.53 3.54 -12.00
CA SER A 141 3.25 3.12 -12.57
C SER A 141 2.45 2.29 -11.58
N GLY A 142 1.21 2.68 -11.32
CA GLY A 142 0.31 1.94 -10.47
C GLY A 142 -0.58 2.81 -9.60
N LEU A 143 -1.43 2.15 -8.88
CA LEU A 143 -2.38 2.75 -7.97
C LEU A 143 -2.17 2.17 -6.57
N MET A 144 -1.92 3.04 -5.60
CA MET A 144 -1.97 2.64 -4.20
C MET A 144 -3.37 2.86 -3.67
N ILE A 145 -3.88 1.88 -2.94
CA ILE A 145 -5.17 1.96 -2.27
C ILE A 145 -5.04 1.66 -0.78
N LEU A 146 -5.96 2.20 -0.02
CA LEU A 146 -6.22 1.84 1.36
C LEU A 146 -7.73 1.88 1.63
N THR A 147 -8.18 1.05 2.53
CA THR A 147 -9.57 1.01 2.98
C THR A 147 -9.65 1.37 4.45
N GLU A 148 -10.65 2.14 4.81
CA GLU A 148 -10.90 2.50 6.22
C GLU A 148 -12.36 2.25 6.58
N LYS A 149 -12.56 1.71 7.78
CA LYS A 149 -13.90 1.51 8.34
C LYS A 149 -14.52 2.86 8.69
N ARG A 150 -15.70 3.13 8.15
CA ARG A 150 -16.47 4.33 8.42
C ARG A 150 -17.09 4.26 9.80
N THR A 151 -16.70 5.15 10.70
CA THR A 151 -17.35 5.28 12.01
C THR A 151 -18.61 6.13 11.84
N ARG A 152 -19.79 5.58 12.16
CA ARG A 152 -21.07 6.31 12.09
C ARG A 152 -20.96 7.65 12.84
N GLY A 153 -21.34 8.74 12.19
CA GLY A 153 -21.51 10.06 12.80
C GLY A 153 -20.29 10.95 12.90
N LYS A 154 -19.13 10.53 12.41
CA LYS A 154 -17.93 11.39 12.34
C LYS A 154 -17.55 11.59 10.88
N SER A 155 -17.47 12.84 10.43
CA SER A 155 -16.73 13.15 9.19
C SER A 155 -15.33 12.60 9.36
N PRO A 156 -14.81 11.85 8.39
CA PRO A 156 -13.52 11.20 8.59
C PRO A 156 -12.43 12.26 8.70
N PRO A 157 -11.82 12.48 9.87
CA PRO A 157 -10.66 13.38 10.02
C PRO A 157 -9.47 12.89 9.15
N GLN A 158 -9.55 11.68 8.68
CA GLN A 158 -8.55 10.97 7.91
C GLN A 158 -8.46 11.41 6.46
N ILE A 159 -9.53 11.95 5.83
CA ILE A 159 -9.43 12.52 4.46
C ILE A 159 -8.33 13.60 4.41
N ALA A 160 -8.26 14.46 5.42
CA ALA A 160 -7.24 15.50 5.51
C ALA A 160 -5.83 14.90 5.68
N ARG A 161 -5.72 13.79 6.41
CA ARG A 161 -4.47 13.07 6.66
C ARG A 161 -3.93 12.46 5.37
N TRP A 162 -4.70 11.61 4.73
CA TRP A 162 -4.30 10.92 3.50
C TRP A 162 -4.14 11.88 2.32
N GLY A 163 -4.92 12.96 2.29
CA GLY A 163 -4.81 14.03 1.29
C GLY A 163 -3.45 14.75 1.31
N LYS A 164 -2.69 14.69 2.42
CA LYS A 164 -1.30 15.20 2.45
C LYS A 164 -0.41 14.49 1.45
N LEU A 165 -0.57 13.17 1.26
CA LEU A 165 0.13 12.39 0.24
C LEU A 165 -0.50 12.51 -1.16
N GLY A 166 -1.72 13.01 -1.25
CA GLY A 166 -2.48 13.11 -2.50
C GLY A 166 -3.48 11.98 -2.71
N PHE A 167 -3.83 11.23 -1.67
CA PHE A 167 -4.93 10.27 -1.75
C PHE A 167 -6.26 10.98 -1.98
N GLU A 168 -7.09 10.35 -2.79
CA GLU A 168 -8.46 10.79 -3.08
C GLU A 168 -9.43 9.65 -2.79
N VAL A 169 -10.65 10.00 -2.38
CA VAL A 169 -11.72 9.01 -2.15
C VAL A 169 -12.12 8.36 -3.47
N ILE A 170 -11.97 7.07 -3.64
CA ILE A 170 -12.42 6.31 -4.82
C ILE A 170 -13.90 5.99 -4.69
N SER A 171 -14.29 5.36 -3.61
CA SER A 171 -15.66 4.97 -3.33
C SER A 171 -16.08 5.45 -1.95
N LYS A 172 -17.31 6.03 -1.88
CA LYS A 172 -17.92 6.44 -0.61
C LYS A 172 -18.88 5.37 -0.09
N ASP A 173 -19.38 4.55 -0.99
CA ASP A 173 -20.38 3.53 -0.75
C ASP A 173 -19.75 2.20 -1.15
N GLY A 174 -18.94 1.63 -0.27
CA GLY A 174 -18.45 0.27 -0.49
C GLY A 174 -19.61 -0.71 -0.53
N LEU A 175 -19.50 -1.75 -1.36
CA LEU A 175 -20.43 -2.90 -1.34
C LEU A 175 -20.52 -3.54 0.06
N VAL A 176 -19.52 -3.30 0.89
CA VAL A 176 -19.53 -3.62 2.33
C VAL A 176 -19.88 -2.35 3.08
N GLU A 177 -21.07 -2.32 3.70
CA GLU A 177 -21.53 -1.19 4.51
C GLU A 177 -20.45 -0.69 5.47
N GLY A 178 -20.03 0.55 5.28
CA GLY A 178 -19.19 1.24 6.24
C GLY A 178 -17.71 1.34 5.92
N TYR A 179 -17.25 1.03 4.72
CA TYR A 179 -15.86 1.26 4.30
C TYR A 179 -15.74 2.39 3.29
N VAL A 180 -14.62 3.11 3.35
CA VAL A 180 -14.21 4.11 2.37
C VAL A 180 -12.90 3.68 1.77
N MET A 181 -12.84 3.59 0.45
CA MET A 181 -11.60 3.34 -0.27
C MET A 181 -10.99 4.65 -0.75
N TYR A 182 -9.72 4.81 -0.47
CA TYR A 182 -8.89 5.91 -0.98
C TYR A 182 -7.90 5.38 -1.99
N GLY A 183 -7.58 6.18 -2.99
CA GLY A 183 -6.59 5.86 -3.99
C GLY A 183 -5.60 6.98 -4.21
N LEU A 184 -4.38 6.60 -4.60
CA LEU A 184 -3.28 7.47 -4.92
C LEU A 184 -2.58 6.96 -6.17
N SER A 185 -2.56 7.79 -7.24
CA SER A 185 -1.68 7.51 -8.36
C SER A 185 -0.22 7.64 -7.92
N VAL A 186 0.55 6.57 -8.06
CA VAL A 186 1.96 6.55 -7.65
C VAL A 186 2.75 7.67 -8.31
N LYS A 187 2.47 7.96 -9.58
CA LYS A 187 3.10 9.05 -10.35
C LYS A 187 2.79 10.44 -9.79
N ASN A 188 1.58 10.63 -9.26
CA ASN A 188 1.09 11.94 -8.83
C ASN A 188 1.23 12.16 -7.33
N ARG A 189 1.92 11.25 -6.60
CA ARG A 189 2.08 11.39 -5.16
C ARG A 189 2.81 12.67 -4.77
N LYS A 190 2.35 13.29 -3.71
CA LYS A 190 3.08 14.38 -3.06
C LYS A 190 4.17 13.76 -2.19
N ARG A 191 5.42 14.06 -2.49
CA ARG A 191 6.55 13.60 -1.66
C ARG A 191 6.54 14.34 -0.34
N ILE A 192 6.54 13.60 0.76
CA ILE A 192 6.76 14.17 2.08
C ILE A 192 8.25 14.01 2.37
N PHE A 193 8.96 15.13 2.34
CA PHE A 193 10.35 15.16 2.79
C PHE A 193 10.34 15.26 4.31
N THR A 194 10.50 14.14 4.99
CA THR A 194 11.06 14.12 6.32
C THR A 194 12.58 14.09 6.15
N GLU A 195 13.31 14.83 6.99
CA GLU A 195 14.76 14.64 7.08
C GLU A 195 15.05 13.26 7.69
N THR A 196 14.69 12.22 6.96
CA THR A 196 15.04 10.86 7.25
C THR A 196 16.40 10.63 6.62
N SER A 197 17.43 10.50 7.43
CA SER A 197 18.71 9.96 7.02
C SER A 197 18.45 8.53 6.50
N ALA A 198 18.28 8.40 5.20
CA ALA A 198 18.36 7.09 4.56
C ALA A 198 19.80 6.62 4.74
N ALA A 199 20.02 5.71 5.67
CA ALA A 199 21.26 4.96 5.70
C ALA A 199 21.36 4.21 4.36
N PRO A 200 22.46 4.35 3.61
CA PRO A 200 22.65 3.58 2.40
C PRO A 200 22.67 2.10 2.78
N SER A 201 21.79 1.32 2.16
CA SER A 201 21.89 -0.13 2.23
C SER A 201 23.20 -0.54 1.57
N VAL A 202 24.17 -0.88 2.38
CA VAL A 202 25.39 -1.52 1.92
C VAL A 202 25.03 -2.96 1.57
N PHE A 203 24.68 -3.18 0.31
CA PHE A 203 24.81 -4.50 -0.27
C PHE A 203 26.29 -4.66 -0.60
N ASP A 204 27.05 -5.22 0.32
CA ASP A 204 28.36 -5.76 0.00
C ASP A 204 28.17 -6.88 -1.02
N LYS A 205 28.77 -6.64 -2.18
CA LYS A 205 29.05 -7.68 -3.15
C LYS A 205 30.30 -8.41 -2.68
N ASP A 206 30.16 -9.66 -2.33
CA ASP A 206 31.22 -10.68 -2.46
C ASP A 206 30.67 -11.88 -3.25
#